data_83c029c832a241dbd3c1217b249a2a2d
#
_entry.id   83c029c832a241dbd3c1217b249a2a2d
#
_cell.length_a   1.000
_cell.length_b   1.000
_cell.length_c   1.000
_cell.angle_alpha   90.00
_cell.angle_beta   90.00
_cell.angle_gamma   90.00
#
_symmetry.space_group_name_H-M   'P 1'
#
loop_
_entity.id
_entity.type
_entity.pdbx_description
1 polymer ?
#
loop_
_entity_poly.entity_id
_entity_poly.type
_entity_poly.pdbx_seq_one_letter_code
_entity_poly.pdbx_strand_id
1 'polypeptide(L)'
;MHDTDFVARLHRNFALLGGQLKTQLKNHVVLGTALALFAVLLLVIPFYGCSPAASENTQGSSTAQTEAQKDEAPKGTVKATSFYSPTLGLDWNYDVYLPADYESNPDKTYPVVYMLHGLYGNHRNLLERFDSSAMLDEAIQTAGQGAIVVFVDGFNSFYIDSADRGLKMESAIMNDLVPYIESTYRVSKDRKDHAIGGISMGGYGAARFVLHHSDYFSKGILLSPSVWTTLADDNFIYTSQHAFSDGTTSWSWDLYKQLFPTQYLGEVDPSQVSFFVATTSDDGVVPVADVDAFVEQLKNAGINVDYQRDSGDNHNWKYWSRVAPTAYAWALDQFKSADSK
;
A
#
# COMPACT_ATOMS: atom_id res chain seq x y z
N MET A 1 -28.35 28.22 -36.20
CA MET A 1 -28.72 26.92 -36.80
C MET A 1 -27.63 25.91 -36.48
N HIS A 2 -27.53 25.48 -35.22
CA HIS A 2 -26.66 24.35 -34.79
C HIS A 2 -26.97 24.08 -33.32
N ASP A 3 -27.89 23.18 -33.03
CA ASP A 3 -27.91 22.56 -31.70
C ASP A 3 -28.90 21.41 -31.53
N THR A 4 -29.55 20.96 -32.60
CA THR A 4 -30.55 19.88 -32.52
C THR A 4 -29.91 18.48 -32.68
N ASP A 5 -28.73 18.37 -33.27
CA ASP A 5 -28.06 17.09 -33.52
C ASP A 5 -27.27 16.56 -32.32
N PHE A 6 -26.78 17.44 -31.45
CA PHE A 6 -26.04 17.06 -30.24
C PHE A 6 -26.99 16.44 -29.20
N VAL A 7 -28.15 17.04 -28.96
CA VAL A 7 -29.17 16.53 -28.01
C VAL A 7 -29.73 15.18 -28.47
N ALA A 8 -29.89 14.98 -29.79
CA ALA A 8 -30.38 13.72 -30.35
C ALA A 8 -29.36 12.56 -30.23
N ARG A 9 -28.05 12.87 -30.21
CA ARG A 9 -26.98 11.87 -29.94
C ARG A 9 -26.91 11.51 -28.47
N LEU A 10 -27.09 12.46 -27.56
CA LEU A 10 -27.12 12.20 -26.10
C LEU A 10 -28.31 11.28 -25.73
N HIS A 11 -29.50 11.52 -26.25
CA HIS A 11 -30.67 10.68 -26.00
C HIS A 11 -30.52 9.25 -26.52
N ARG A 12 -29.84 9.04 -27.66
CA ARG A 12 -29.57 7.69 -28.20
C ARG A 12 -28.56 6.91 -27.34
N ASN A 13 -27.55 7.57 -26.80
CA ASN A 13 -26.56 6.92 -25.94
C ASN A 13 -27.14 6.54 -24.56
N PHE A 14 -28.03 7.37 -23.99
CA PHE A 14 -28.74 7.04 -22.74
C PHE A 14 -29.71 5.87 -22.89
N ALA A 15 -30.39 5.74 -24.04
CA ALA A 15 -31.27 4.62 -24.31
C ALA A 15 -30.52 3.26 -24.46
N LEU A 16 -29.30 3.29 -25.02
CA LEU A 16 -28.42 2.10 -25.15
C LEU A 16 -27.86 1.66 -23.79
N LEU A 17 -27.45 2.60 -22.93
CA LEU A 17 -26.97 2.30 -21.58
C LEU A 17 -28.08 1.76 -20.67
N GLY A 18 -29.30 2.28 -20.78
CA GLY A 18 -30.47 1.79 -20.03
C GLY A 18 -30.89 0.36 -20.44
N GLY A 19 -30.67 -0.02 -21.71
CA GLY A 19 -30.92 -1.37 -22.22
C GLY A 19 -29.90 -2.39 -21.69
N GLN A 20 -28.63 -2.04 -21.62
CA GLN A 20 -27.58 -2.93 -21.09
C GLN A 20 -27.70 -3.15 -19.58
N LEU A 21 -28.08 -2.11 -18.80
CA LEU A 21 -28.30 -2.26 -17.36
C LEU A 21 -29.49 -3.19 -17.03
N LYS A 22 -30.59 -3.12 -17.80
CA LYS A 22 -31.74 -4.02 -17.63
C LYS A 22 -31.44 -5.46 -17.95
N THR A 23 -30.53 -5.73 -18.91
CA THR A 23 -30.10 -7.09 -19.27
C THR A 23 -29.18 -7.68 -18.22
N GLN A 24 -28.27 -6.91 -17.64
CA GLN A 24 -27.41 -7.32 -16.54
C GLN A 24 -28.21 -7.64 -15.27
N LEU A 25 -29.19 -6.82 -14.89
CA LEU A 25 -30.03 -7.07 -13.71
C LEU A 25 -30.91 -8.31 -13.86
N LYS A 26 -31.42 -8.64 -15.07
CA LYS A 26 -32.17 -9.88 -15.30
C LYS A 26 -31.30 -11.13 -15.13
N ASN A 27 -30.05 -11.10 -15.55
CA ASN A 27 -29.14 -12.25 -15.43
C ASN A 27 -28.74 -12.54 -13.97
N HIS A 28 -28.63 -11.52 -13.13
CA HIS A 28 -28.33 -11.70 -11.70
C HIS A 28 -29.53 -12.24 -10.89
N VAL A 29 -30.74 -11.91 -11.27
CA VAL A 29 -31.96 -12.43 -10.61
C VAL A 29 -32.20 -13.90 -10.94
N VAL A 30 -31.87 -14.35 -12.16
CA VAL A 30 -32.02 -15.77 -12.57
C VAL A 30 -30.96 -16.66 -11.92
N LEU A 31 -29.75 -16.15 -11.64
CA LEU A 31 -28.69 -16.92 -10.96
C LEU A 31 -28.96 -17.08 -9.46
N GLY A 32 -29.60 -16.09 -8.83
CA GLY A 32 -29.96 -16.13 -7.39
C GLY A 32 -31.05 -17.15 -7.04
N THR A 33 -31.99 -17.43 -7.96
CA THR A 33 -33.08 -18.39 -7.74
C THR A 33 -32.68 -19.84 -8.01
N ALA A 34 -31.63 -20.09 -8.80
CA ALA A 34 -31.11 -21.44 -9.04
C ALA A 34 -30.27 -22.01 -7.90
N LEU A 35 -29.65 -21.18 -7.07
CA LEU A 35 -28.87 -21.63 -5.90
C LEU A 35 -29.71 -21.88 -4.65
N ALA A 36 -30.92 -21.36 -4.57
CA ALA A 36 -31.80 -21.56 -3.40
C ALA A 36 -32.58 -22.90 -3.41
N LEU A 37 -32.59 -23.65 -4.52
CA LEU A 37 -33.34 -24.92 -4.67
C LEU A 37 -32.47 -26.17 -4.48
N PHE A 38 -31.15 -26.06 -4.25
CA PHE A 38 -30.26 -27.21 -4.05
C PHE A 38 -29.91 -27.53 -2.58
N ALA A 39 -30.39 -26.71 -1.62
CA ALA A 39 -30.00 -26.82 -0.21
C ALA A 39 -31.01 -27.59 0.70
N VAL A 40 -32.07 -28.22 0.17
CA VAL A 40 -33.15 -28.84 0.99
C VAL A 40 -33.22 -30.37 0.88
N LEU A 41 -32.30 -31.06 0.22
CA LEU A 41 -32.44 -32.51 -0.01
C LEU A 41 -31.31 -33.38 0.57
N LEU A 42 -30.82 -33.11 1.78
CA LEU A 42 -29.92 -34.06 2.49
C LEU A 42 -30.04 -33.93 4.00
N LEU A 43 -31.13 -34.46 4.55
CA LEU A 43 -31.23 -34.77 5.99
C LEU A 43 -32.39 -35.79 6.26
N VAL A 44 -32.20 -37.09 5.98
CA VAL A 44 -32.83 -38.18 6.71
C VAL A 44 -32.04 -39.47 6.44
N ILE A 45 -31.23 -39.92 7.37
CA ILE A 45 -30.83 -41.34 7.49
C ILE A 45 -31.00 -41.75 8.95
N PRO A 46 -31.74 -42.84 9.24
CA PRO A 46 -32.02 -43.22 10.60
C PRO A 46 -30.92 -44.05 11.25
N PHE A 47 -30.73 -43.82 12.53
CA PHE A 47 -29.94 -44.63 13.44
C PHE A 47 -30.51 -46.05 13.57
N TYR A 48 -29.69 -47.09 13.37
CA TYR A 48 -29.86 -48.38 13.97
C TYR A 48 -28.66 -48.68 14.85
N GLY A 49 -28.96 -48.88 16.13
CA GLY A 49 -27.99 -49.30 17.12
C GLY A 49 -27.79 -50.80 17.13
N CYS A 50 -26.63 -51.25 17.54
CA CYS A 50 -26.40 -52.54 18.21
C CYS A 50 -25.20 -52.42 19.14
N SER A 51 -25.40 -52.82 20.39
CA SER A 51 -24.43 -52.96 21.48
C SER A 51 -24.03 -54.45 21.62
N PRO A 52 -23.21 -54.89 22.61
CA PRO A 52 -21.77 -55.03 22.54
C PRO A 52 -21.30 -56.49 22.68
N ALA A 53 -20.06 -56.78 22.36
CA ALA A 53 -19.38 -57.99 22.84
C ALA A 53 -17.98 -57.63 23.32
N ALA A 54 -17.72 -58.06 24.55
CA ALA A 54 -16.45 -57.97 25.24
C ALA A 54 -15.46 -58.99 24.73
N SER A 55 -14.19 -58.70 24.66
CA SER A 55 -13.09 -59.47 25.28
C SER A 55 -11.73 -58.97 24.78
N GLU A 56 -10.90 -58.85 25.72
CA GLU A 56 -9.51 -59.27 25.93
C GLU A 56 -8.38 -58.29 25.69
N ASN A 57 -7.77 -58.05 26.76
CA ASN A 57 -6.50 -57.49 27.17
C ASN A 57 -5.31 -57.89 26.28
N THR A 58 -4.63 -56.88 25.70
CA THR A 58 -3.21 -57.02 25.38
C THR A 58 -2.53 -55.69 25.69
N GLN A 59 -1.66 -55.71 26.70
CA GLN A 59 -0.71 -54.63 27.03
C GLN A 59 0.23 -54.41 25.85
N GLY A 60 0.02 -53.31 25.13
CA GLY A 60 0.95 -52.75 24.18
C GLY A 60 1.46 -51.42 24.73
N SER A 61 2.74 -51.38 25.09
CA SER A 61 3.45 -50.16 25.49
C SER A 61 3.32 -49.13 24.42
N SER A 62 2.41 -48.16 24.61
CA SER A 62 2.33 -46.95 23.78
C SER A 62 3.38 -45.98 24.28
N THR A 63 4.53 -45.92 23.59
CA THR A 63 5.38 -44.75 23.59
C THR A 63 4.58 -43.61 23.01
N ALA A 64 4.03 -42.77 23.88
CA ALA A 64 3.50 -41.48 23.49
C ALA A 64 4.65 -40.66 22.87
N GLN A 65 4.70 -40.64 21.55
CA GLN A 65 5.44 -39.59 20.85
C GLN A 65 4.72 -38.29 21.19
N THR A 66 5.30 -37.52 22.09
CA THR A 66 4.99 -36.12 22.26
C THR A 66 5.41 -35.46 20.96
N GLU A 67 4.49 -35.24 20.04
CA GLU A 67 4.70 -34.30 18.95
C GLU A 67 5.06 -32.99 19.63
N ALA A 68 6.31 -32.58 19.46
CA ALA A 68 6.76 -31.26 19.88
C ALA A 68 5.89 -30.26 19.13
N GLN A 69 4.99 -29.60 19.83
CA GLN A 69 4.23 -28.47 19.35
C GLN A 69 5.30 -27.47 18.90
N LYS A 70 5.43 -27.30 17.59
CA LYS A 70 6.31 -26.29 17.01
C LYS A 70 5.73 -24.97 17.45
N ASP A 71 6.34 -24.32 18.44
CA ASP A 71 5.92 -22.97 18.88
C ASP A 71 5.86 -22.08 17.64
N GLU A 72 4.67 -21.66 17.28
CA GLU A 72 4.46 -20.74 16.17
C GLU A 72 5.13 -19.40 16.56
N ALA A 73 5.95 -18.85 15.66
CA ALA A 73 6.63 -17.58 15.92
C ALA A 73 5.62 -16.49 16.24
N PRO A 74 5.93 -15.60 17.18
CA PRO A 74 5.03 -14.51 17.55
C PRO A 74 4.69 -13.64 16.34
N LYS A 75 3.39 -13.32 16.16
CA LYS A 75 2.87 -12.53 15.06
C LYS A 75 2.43 -11.15 15.53
N GLY A 76 2.66 -10.14 14.68
CA GLY A 76 2.11 -8.81 14.86
C GLY A 76 0.60 -8.76 14.69
N THR A 77 0.00 -7.63 15.00
CA THR A 77 -1.44 -7.41 14.86
C THR A 77 -1.73 -6.25 13.94
N VAL A 78 -2.77 -6.41 13.10
CA VAL A 78 -3.27 -5.33 12.23
C VAL A 78 -4.58 -4.80 12.82
N LYS A 79 -4.69 -3.47 12.93
CA LYS A 79 -5.91 -2.78 13.36
C LYS A 79 -6.37 -1.85 12.23
N ALA A 80 -7.59 -2.07 11.73
CA ALA A 80 -8.27 -1.15 10.82
C ALA A 80 -9.00 -0.09 11.66
N THR A 81 -8.78 1.19 11.37
CA THR A 81 -9.33 2.29 12.17
C THR A 81 -9.44 3.59 11.37
N SER A 82 -9.95 4.63 11.99
CA SER A 82 -10.04 5.96 11.42
C SER A 82 -9.85 7.03 12.49
N PHE A 83 -9.57 8.25 12.05
CA PHE A 83 -9.61 9.44 12.89
C PHE A 83 -10.13 10.62 12.06
N TYR A 84 -10.66 11.63 12.72
CA TYR A 84 -11.09 12.85 12.02
C TYR A 84 -9.89 13.70 11.62
N SER A 85 -9.75 13.97 10.30
CA SER A 85 -8.74 14.89 9.78
C SER A 85 -9.35 16.27 9.57
N PRO A 86 -8.92 17.27 10.33
CA PRO A 86 -9.36 18.65 10.13
C PRO A 86 -9.03 19.20 8.74
N THR A 87 -7.87 18.83 8.20
CA THR A 87 -7.40 19.27 6.88
C THR A 87 -8.26 18.73 5.74
N LEU A 88 -8.68 17.45 5.84
CA LEU A 88 -9.55 16.82 4.84
C LEU A 88 -11.03 17.03 5.13
N GLY A 89 -11.42 17.36 6.36
CA GLY A 89 -12.79 17.55 6.78
C GLY A 89 -13.63 16.27 6.84
N LEU A 90 -12.97 15.11 7.07
CA LEU A 90 -13.64 13.79 7.09
C LEU A 90 -12.98 12.84 8.09
N ASP A 91 -13.68 11.74 8.42
CA ASP A 91 -13.09 10.61 9.10
C ASP A 91 -12.19 9.85 8.12
N TRP A 92 -10.88 9.85 8.39
CA TRP A 92 -9.86 9.32 7.50
C TRP A 92 -9.40 7.94 7.94
N ASN A 93 -9.57 6.95 7.04
CA ASN A 93 -9.24 5.56 7.31
C ASN A 93 -7.75 5.29 7.14
N TYR A 94 -7.22 4.43 8.00
CA TYR A 94 -5.89 3.85 7.89
C TYR A 94 -5.88 2.47 8.55
N ASP A 95 -4.91 1.63 8.17
CA ASP A 95 -4.59 0.42 8.93
C ASP A 95 -3.23 0.60 9.62
N VAL A 96 -3.07 -0.04 10.78
CA VAL A 96 -1.79 -0.05 11.47
C VAL A 96 -1.39 -1.48 11.82
N TYR A 97 -0.16 -1.85 11.46
CA TYR A 97 0.49 -3.06 11.94
C TYR A 97 1.32 -2.72 13.17
N LEU A 98 1.13 -3.49 14.24
CA LEU A 98 1.88 -3.43 15.48
C LEU A 98 2.70 -4.71 15.64
N PRO A 99 4.02 -4.63 15.92
CA PRO A 99 4.87 -5.82 16.04
C PRO A 99 4.45 -6.69 17.23
N ALA A 100 4.78 -7.98 17.17
CA ALA A 100 4.35 -8.99 18.13
C ALA A 100 4.66 -8.65 19.59
N ASP A 101 5.75 -7.94 19.83
CA ASP A 101 6.19 -7.53 21.16
C ASP A 101 5.60 -6.19 21.63
N TYR A 102 4.72 -5.56 20.84
CA TYR A 102 4.18 -4.24 21.15
C TYR A 102 3.45 -4.21 22.50
N GLU A 103 2.49 -5.11 22.72
CA GLU A 103 1.69 -5.08 23.97
C GLU A 103 2.49 -5.56 25.19
N SER A 104 3.49 -6.43 25.00
CA SER A 104 4.32 -6.95 26.11
C SER A 104 5.43 -5.99 26.58
N ASN A 105 5.73 -4.93 25.82
CA ASN A 105 6.76 -3.96 26.12
C ASN A 105 6.19 -2.52 26.17
N PRO A 106 5.45 -2.14 27.22
CA PRO A 106 4.72 -0.87 27.28
C PRO A 106 5.61 0.38 27.26
N ASP A 107 6.87 0.27 27.67
CA ASP A 107 7.83 1.38 27.71
C ASP A 107 8.68 1.50 26.43
N LYS A 108 8.60 0.50 25.53
CA LYS A 108 9.39 0.50 24.30
C LYS A 108 8.74 1.40 23.26
N THR A 109 9.56 2.24 22.60
CA THR A 109 9.20 2.97 21.38
C THR A 109 9.71 2.23 20.15
N TYR A 110 9.07 2.46 19.01
CA TYR A 110 9.34 1.73 17.77
C TYR A 110 9.55 2.71 16.61
N PRO A 111 10.44 2.39 15.67
CA PRO A 111 10.46 3.03 14.38
C PRO A 111 9.09 2.96 13.70
N VAL A 112 8.82 3.92 12.81
CA VAL A 112 7.57 3.95 12.03
C VAL A 112 7.83 3.99 10.53
N VAL A 113 7.02 3.22 9.79
CA VAL A 113 6.99 3.22 8.33
C VAL A 113 5.58 3.58 7.87
N TYR A 114 5.42 4.63 7.09
CA TYR A 114 4.16 4.96 6.42
C TYR A 114 4.16 4.36 5.02
N MET A 115 3.15 3.54 4.69
CA MET A 115 3.05 2.84 3.40
C MET A 115 1.89 3.37 2.57
N LEU A 116 2.22 3.83 1.37
CA LEU A 116 1.35 4.55 0.43
C LEU A 116 0.94 3.65 -0.74
N HIS A 117 -0.36 3.55 -1.01
CA HIS A 117 -0.89 2.76 -2.12
C HIS A 117 -0.72 3.44 -3.49
N GLY A 118 -0.91 2.68 -4.57
CA GLY A 118 -0.94 3.18 -5.95
C GLY A 118 -2.31 3.75 -6.35
N LEU A 119 -2.41 4.26 -7.58
CA LEU A 119 -3.67 4.76 -8.15
C LEU A 119 -4.79 3.72 -8.03
N TYR A 120 -6.02 4.23 -7.75
CA TYR A 120 -7.24 3.44 -7.54
C TYR A 120 -7.18 2.46 -6.37
N GLY A 121 -6.17 2.61 -5.51
CA GLY A 121 -6.01 1.84 -4.29
C GLY A 121 -6.65 2.51 -3.07
N ASN A 122 -6.39 1.88 -1.93
CA ASN A 122 -6.73 2.37 -0.59
C ASN A 122 -5.75 1.78 0.45
N HIS A 123 -5.89 2.17 1.72
CA HIS A 123 -5.06 1.74 2.84
C HIS A 123 -4.92 0.20 2.99
N ARG A 124 -5.91 -0.59 2.56
CA ARG A 124 -5.93 -2.06 2.72
C ARG A 124 -5.14 -2.82 1.66
N ASN A 125 -4.87 -2.20 0.51
CA ASN A 125 -4.36 -2.93 -0.65
C ASN A 125 -3.01 -3.63 -0.40
N LEU A 126 -2.09 -2.97 0.31
CA LEU A 126 -0.78 -3.55 0.62
C LEU A 126 -0.88 -4.70 1.63
N LEU A 127 -1.87 -4.67 2.53
CA LEU A 127 -2.17 -5.77 3.44
C LEU A 127 -2.80 -6.95 2.72
N GLU A 128 -3.87 -6.71 1.94
CA GLU A 128 -4.68 -7.77 1.33
C GLU A 128 -4.01 -8.44 0.13
N ARG A 129 -3.18 -7.70 -0.63
CA ARG A 129 -2.57 -8.19 -1.87
C ARG A 129 -1.11 -8.62 -1.73
N PHE A 130 -0.38 -8.07 -0.77
CA PHE A 130 0.99 -8.48 -0.44
C PHE A 130 1.04 -9.52 0.67
N ASP A 131 -0.01 -9.61 1.50
CA ASP A 131 0.11 -10.22 2.82
C ASP A 131 1.22 -9.53 3.65
N SER A 132 1.21 -8.19 3.64
CA SER A 132 2.26 -7.40 4.32
C SER A 132 2.44 -7.78 5.78
N SER A 133 1.38 -8.25 6.45
CA SER A 133 1.47 -8.68 7.85
C SER A 133 2.45 -9.85 8.01
N ALA A 134 2.30 -10.91 7.20
CA ALA A 134 3.22 -12.06 7.25
C ALA A 134 4.63 -11.69 6.82
N MET A 135 4.78 -10.84 5.79
CA MET A 135 6.10 -10.36 5.35
C MET A 135 6.81 -9.54 6.42
N LEU A 136 6.07 -8.72 7.17
CA LEU A 136 6.60 -7.92 8.28
C LEU A 136 6.99 -8.81 9.45
N ASP A 137 6.18 -9.81 9.81
CA ASP A 137 6.52 -10.78 10.85
C ASP A 137 7.86 -11.49 10.54
N GLU A 138 8.03 -11.97 9.31
CA GLU A 138 9.26 -12.62 8.86
C GLU A 138 10.46 -11.66 8.84
N ALA A 139 10.27 -10.45 8.32
CA ALA A 139 11.32 -9.44 8.25
C ALA A 139 11.75 -9.00 9.66
N ILE A 140 10.81 -8.78 10.58
CA ILE A 140 11.08 -8.41 11.98
C ILE A 140 11.78 -9.54 12.72
N GLN A 141 11.35 -10.80 12.54
CA GLN A 141 12.00 -11.95 13.13
C GLN A 141 13.46 -12.07 12.67
N THR A 142 13.70 -11.88 11.38
CA THR A 142 15.06 -11.94 10.78
C THR A 142 15.90 -10.75 11.25
N ALA A 143 15.31 -9.58 11.25
CA ALA A 143 16.00 -8.36 11.64
C ALA A 143 16.24 -8.27 13.15
N GLY A 144 15.39 -8.84 13.99
CA GLY A 144 15.40 -8.61 15.44
C GLY A 144 15.00 -7.17 15.82
N GLN A 145 14.44 -6.39 14.87
CA GLN A 145 14.01 -5.01 15.03
C GLN A 145 12.54 -4.89 14.65
N GLY A 146 11.67 -4.55 15.61
CA GLY A 146 10.25 -4.27 15.35
C GLY A 146 10.05 -2.85 14.84
N ALA A 147 8.97 -2.66 14.06
CA ALA A 147 8.51 -1.35 13.60
C ALA A 147 6.98 -1.29 13.60
N ILE A 148 6.42 -0.11 13.79
CA ILE A 148 5.01 0.19 13.52
C ILE A 148 4.89 0.51 12.03
N VAL A 149 3.90 -0.07 11.33
CA VAL A 149 3.67 0.24 9.92
C VAL A 149 2.25 0.78 9.75
N VAL A 150 2.13 1.97 9.18
CA VAL A 150 0.86 2.69 8.95
C VAL A 150 0.54 2.65 7.46
N PHE A 151 -0.58 2.06 7.08
CA PHE A 151 -1.06 2.00 5.71
C PHE A 151 -2.08 3.11 5.48
N VAL A 152 -1.72 4.07 4.64
CA VAL A 152 -2.42 5.35 4.49
C VAL A 152 -3.39 5.31 3.32
N ASP A 153 -4.62 5.82 3.50
CA ASP A 153 -5.53 6.07 2.39
C ASP A 153 -5.22 7.44 1.76
N GLY A 154 -4.63 7.43 0.58
CA GLY A 154 -4.20 8.65 -0.13
C GLY A 154 -5.13 9.06 -1.25
N PHE A 155 -6.27 8.39 -1.45
CA PHE A 155 -7.13 8.57 -2.62
C PHE A 155 -6.30 8.51 -3.94
N ASN A 156 -6.67 9.30 -4.95
CA ASN A 156 -5.90 9.45 -6.20
C ASN A 156 -5.16 10.81 -6.23
N SER A 157 -4.47 11.15 -5.14
CA SER A 157 -3.93 12.48 -4.88
C SER A 157 -2.47 12.67 -5.32
N PHE A 158 -1.74 11.62 -5.68
CA PHE A 158 -0.28 11.63 -5.75
C PHE A 158 0.39 12.11 -4.46
N TYR A 159 -0.40 12.13 -3.36
CA TYR A 159 0.06 12.58 -2.04
C TYR A 159 0.55 14.03 -2.02
N ILE A 160 -0.05 14.88 -2.87
CA ILE A 160 0.20 16.33 -2.95
C ILE A 160 -1.04 17.11 -2.54
N ASP A 161 -0.87 18.39 -2.29
CA ASP A 161 -1.97 19.34 -2.13
C ASP A 161 -2.47 19.76 -3.51
N SER A 162 -3.62 19.23 -3.93
CA SER A 162 -4.22 19.53 -5.23
C SER A 162 -5.02 20.83 -5.18
N ALA A 163 -4.64 21.79 -6.01
CA ALA A 163 -5.32 23.07 -6.09
C ALA A 163 -6.74 22.97 -6.66
N ASP A 164 -6.96 22.08 -7.64
CA ASP A 164 -8.23 21.94 -8.36
C ASP A 164 -9.33 21.31 -7.51
N ARG A 165 -8.99 20.30 -6.71
CA ARG A 165 -9.97 19.55 -5.88
C ARG A 165 -10.05 20.02 -4.43
N GLY A 166 -9.21 20.94 -4.02
CA GLY A 166 -9.09 21.32 -2.61
C GLY A 166 -8.61 20.18 -1.71
N LEU A 167 -8.13 19.07 -2.29
CA LEU A 167 -7.63 17.92 -1.55
C LEU A 167 -6.19 18.19 -1.11
N LYS A 168 -6.00 18.47 0.17
CA LYS A 168 -4.70 18.82 0.76
C LYS A 168 -4.06 17.59 1.41
N MET A 169 -3.66 16.60 0.59
CA MET A 169 -3.19 15.32 1.09
C MET A 169 -1.82 15.39 1.76
N GLU A 170 -0.89 16.16 1.20
CA GLU A 170 0.42 16.38 1.82
C GLU A 170 0.28 17.06 3.18
N SER A 171 -0.49 18.15 3.22
CA SER A 171 -0.81 18.85 4.46
C SER A 171 -1.52 17.95 5.48
N ALA A 172 -2.46 17.11 5.05
CA ALA A 172 -3.17 16.19 5.93
C ALA A 172 -2.24 15.13 6.54
N ILE A 173 -1.31 14.58 5.76
CA ILE A 173 -0.33 13.63 6.28
C ILE A 173 0.56 14.31 7.33
N MET A 174 1.11 15.47 7.04
CA MET A 174 2.07 16.13 7.94
C MET A 174 1.41 16.78 9.15
N ASN A 175 0.23 17.39 9.00
CA ASN A 175 -0.39 18.17 10.06
C ASN A 175 -1.42 17.39 10.89
N ASP A 176 -2.02 16.31 10.33
CA ASP A 176 -3.06 15.56 11.02
C ASP A 176 -2.60 14.12 11.31
N LEU A 177 -2.21 13.32 10.27
CA LEU A 177 -1.91 11.91 10.44
C LEU A 177 -0.66 11.67 11.29
N VAL A 178 0.45 12.30 10.94
CA VAL A 178 1.73 12.12 11.66
C VAL A 178 1.58 12.46 13.15
N PRO A 179 1.06 13.65 13.56
CA PRO A 179 0.85 13.95 14.95
C PRO A 179 -0.13 13.01 15.66
N TYR A 180 -1.17 12.56 14.95
CA TYR A 180 -2.13 11.62 15.49
C TYR A 180 -1.49 10.26 15.77
N ILE A 181 -0.72 9.70 14.84
CA ILE A 181 0.01 8.44 14.99
C ILE A 181 1.00 8.53 16.16
N GLU A 182 1.76 9.61 16.27
CA GLU A 182 2.71 9.84 17.35
C GLU A 182 2.08 10.02 18.73
N SER A 183 0.84 10.50 18.79
CA SER A 183 0.09 10.64 20.03
C SER A 183 -0.63 9.36 20.44
N THR A 184 -0.93 8.48 19.47
CA THR A 184 -1.74 7.27 19.67
C THR A 184 -0.89 6.03 19.90
N TYR A 185 0.28 5.96 19.24
CA TYR A 185 1.17 4.81 19.28
C TYR A 185 2.55 5.20 19.83
N ARG A 186 3.28 4.19 20.32
CA ARG A 186 4.64 4.38 20.86
C ARG A 186 5.68 4.48 19.74
N VAL A 187 5.59 5.55 18.96
CA VAL A 187 6.53 5.87 17.90
C VAL A 187 7.77 6.54 18.47
N SER A 188 8.95 6.16 17.98
CA SER A 188 10.19 6.88 18.25
C SER A 188 10.08 8.35 17.83
N LYS A 189 10.70 9.25 18.57
CA LYS A 189 10.75 10.68 18.22
C LYS A 189 12.01 11.03 17.43
N ASP A 190 12.89 10.07 17.22
CA ASP A 190 14.10 10.30 16.44
C ASP A 190 13.78 10.18 14.93
N ARG A 191 14.10 11.23 14.19
CA ARG A 191 13.94 11.29 12.73
C ARG A 191 14.55 10.08 12.00
N LYS A 192 15.68 9.57 12.50
CA LYS A 192 16.34 8.39 11.92
C LYS A 192 15.46 7.14 11.91
N ASP A 193 14.41 7.11 12.74
CA ASP A 193 13.47 5.99 12.88
C ASP A 193 12.18 6.19 12.05
N HIS A 194 12.12 7.24 11.22
CA HIS A 194 10.95 7.54 10.39
C HIS A 194 11.21 7.24 8.92
N ALA A 195 10.40 6.34 8.37
CA ALA A 195 10.43 5.96 6.97
C ALA A 195 9.06 6.15 6.32
N ILE A 196 9.06 6.34 5.01
CA ILE A 196 7.86 6.36 4.18
C ILE A 196 8.12 5.57 2.91
N GLY A 197 7.13 4.81 2.44
CA GLY A 197 7.27 4.01 1.23
C GLY A 197 5.98 3.90 0.47
N GLY A 198 6.03 3.33 -0.73
CA GLY A 198 4.83 3.08 -1.50
C GLY A 198 5.09 2.51 -2.88
N ILE A 199 3.98 2.15 -3.54
CA ILE A 199 3.98 1.61 -4.89
C ILE A 199 3.47 2.66 -5.89
N SER A 200 4.05 2.75 -7.08
CA SER A 200 3.54 3.57 -8.18
C SER A 200 3.33 5.05 -7.76
N MET A 201 2.09 5.54 -7.77
CA MET A 201 1.70 6.84 -7.20
C MET A 201 2.22 7.03 -5.77
N GLY A 202 2.15 5.98 -4.92
CA GLY A 202 2.69 6.01 -3.56
C GLY A 202 4.21 6.11 -3.52
N GLY A 203 4.91 5.52 -4.50
CA GLY A 203 6.34 5.66 -4.66
C GLY A 203 6.76 7.09 -5.02
N TYR A 204 5.98 7.77 -5.88
CA TYR A 204 6.15 9.21 -6.15
C TYR A 204 5.96 10.04 -4.86
N GLY A 205 4.86 9.79 -4.14
CA GLY A 205 4.58 10.48 -2.87
C GLY A 205 5.71 10.27 -1.87
N ALA A 206 6.14 9.02 -1.66
CA ALA A 206 7.20 8.69 -0.72
C ALA A 206 8.53 9.40 -1.06
N ALA A 207 8.91 9.43 -2.34
CA ALA A 207 10.10 10.16 -2.79
C ALA A 207 10.01 11.66 -2.45
N ARG A 208 8.83 12.25 -2.69
CA ARG A 208 8.57 13.65 -2.40
C ARG A 208 8.62 13.94 -0.90
N PHE A 209 8.00 13.10 -0.06
CA PHE A 209 8.01 13.28 1.39
C PHE A 209 9.43 13.22 1.98
N VAL A 210 10.25 12.27 1.56
CA VAL A 210 11.64 12.19 2.06
C VAL A 210 12.46 13.42 1.67
N LEU A 211 12.23 13.96 0.48
CA LEU A 211 13.02 15.11 0.01
C LEU A 211 12.45 16.46 0.48
N HIS A 212 11.13 16.62 0.57
CA HIS A 212 10.49 17.89 0.96
C HIS A 212 10.30 18.02 2.48
N HIS A 213 10.14 16.88 3.19
CA HIS A 213 9.98 16.81 4.64
C HIS A 213 11.13 16.00 5.26
N SER A 214 12.37 16.31 4.83
CA SER A 214 13.59 15.66 5.31
C SER A 214 13.91 15.96 6.77
N ASP A 215 13.25 16.93 7.36
CA ASP A 215 13.23 17.21 8.79
C ASP A 215 12.47 16.14 9.61
N TYR A 216 11.56 15.41 9.00
CA TYR A 216 10.81 14.33 9.62
C TYR A 216 11.17 12.95 9.05
N PHE A 217 11.19 12.77 7.74
CA PHE A 217 11.50 11.49 7.08
C PHE A 217 12.98 11.36 6.74
N SER A 218 13.57 10.20 7.00
CA SER A 218 14.96 9.89 6.67
C SER A 218 15.13 8.79 5.62
N LYS A 219 14.08 7.98 5.37
CA LYS A 219 14.16 6.79 4.53
C LYS A 219 12.96 6.68 3.60
N GLY A 220 13.23 6.35 2.33
CA GLY A 220 12.21 6.14 1.30
C GLY A 220 12.24 4.74 0.71
N ILE A 221 11.08 4.09 0.59
CA ILE A 221 10.87 2.82 -0.11
C ILE A 221 10.04 3.08 -1.35
N LEU A 222 10.63 2.96 -2.54
CA LEU A 222 10.00 3.32 -3.81
C LEU A 222 9.87 2.07 -4.70
N LEU A 223 8.65 1.56 -4.85
CA LEU A 223 8.36 0.40 -5.70
C LEU A 223 7.66 0.85 -6.98
N SER A 224 8.33 0.74 -8.14
CA SER A 224 7.88 1.26 -9.44
C SER A 224 7.35 2.70 -9.34
N PRO A 225 8.11 3.65 -8.80
CA PRO A 225 7.61 5.01 -8.53
C PRO A 225 7.16 5.72 -9.82
N SER A 226 6.05 6.45 -9.77
CA SER A 226 5.48 7.19 -10.91
C SER A 226 6.28 8.46 -11.23
N VAL A 227 7.55 8.31 -11.59
CA VAL A 227 8.51 9.40 -11.85
C VAL A 227 8.73 9.59 -13.35
N TRP A 228 7.66 9.91 -14.09
CA TRP A 228 7.72 10.07 -15.53
C TRP A 228 8.52 11.32 -15.96
N THR A 229 9.31 11.20 -17.02
CA THR A 229 9.91 12.32 -17.74
C THR A 229 9.05 12.76 -18.91
N THR A 230 8.34 11.81 -19.54
CA THR A 230 7.37 12.02 -20.63
C THR A 230 6.25 11.00 -20.51
N LEU A 231 5.09 11.33 -21.11
CA LEU A 231 3.97 10.41 -21.28
C LEU A 231 3.47 10.48 -22.73
N ALA A 232 2.96 9.38 -23.27
CA ALA A 232 2.31 9.38 -24.56
C ALA A 232 1.09 10.30 -24.55
N ASP A 233 0.78 10.95 -25.69
CA ASP A 233 -0.32 11.93 -25.80
C ASP A 233 -1.70 11.36 -25.49
N ASP A 234 -1.88 10.04 -25.63
CA ASP A 234 -3.11 9.30 -25.33
C ASP A 234 -3.11 8.63 -23.96
N ASN A 235 -2.14 8.95 -23.09
CA ASN A 235 -2.06 8.33 -21.78
C ASN A 235 -3.31 8.63 -20.96
N PHE A 236 -3.87 7.59 -20.34
CA PHE A 236 -5.10 7.66 -19.55
C PHE A 236 -5.04 8.68 -18.41
N ILE A 237 -3.84 8.98 -17.90
CA ILE A 237 -3.64 9.87 -16.76
C ILE A 237 -4.13 11.30 -17.06
N TYR A 238 -4.05 11.74 -18.32
CA TYR A 238 -4.50 13.08 -18.72
C TYR A 238 -6.00 13.32 -18.53
N THR A 239 -6.81 12.25 -18.55
CA THR A 239 -8.27 12.36 -18.44
C THR A 239 -8.83 11.77 -17.15
N SER A 240 -8.06 10.95 -16.46
CA SER A 240 -8.54 10.22 -15.27
C SER A 240 -8.01 10.79 -13.95
N GLN A 241 -6.96 11.59 -13.99
CA GLN A 241 -6.32 12.13 -12.80
C GLN A 241 -6.30 13.66 -12.82
N HIS A 242 -6.61 14.25 -11.66
CA HIS A 242 -6.68 15.69 -11.47
C HIS A 242 -5.73 16.19 -10.37
N ALA A 243 -4.83 15.35 -9.90
CA ALA A 243 -3.89 15.74 -8.85
C ALA A 243 -3.01 16.91 -9.29
N PHE A 244 -2.58 16.90 -10.57
CA PHE A 244 -1.76 17.95 -11.18
C PHE A 244 -2.57 18.86 -12.10
N SER A 245 -3.86 19.06 -11.83
CA SER A 245 -4.68 20.02 -12.56
C SER A 245 -4.27 21.46 -12.18
N ASP A 246 -4.22 22.32 -13.20
CA ASP A 246 -4.00 23.76 -13.04
C ASP A 246 -5.31 24.58 -13.09
N GLY A 247 -6.45 23.87 -13.05
CA GLY A 247 -7.78 24.43 -13.17
C GLY A 247 -8.23 24.66 -14.62
N THR A 248 -7.35 24.48 -15.61
CA THR A 248 -7.65 24.57 -17.05
C THR A 248 -7.55 23.23 -17.76
N THR A 249 -6.59 22.41 -17.34
CA THR A 249 -6.39 21.04 -17.81
C THR A 249 -6.38 20.08 -16.63
N SER A 250 -6.78 18.84 -16.87
CA SER A 250 -6.76 17.80 -15.82
C SER A 250 -5.34 17.38 -15.44
N TRP A 251 -4.37 17.63 -16.34
CA TRP A 251 -2.96 17.38 -16.10
C TRP A 251 -2.12 18.53 -16.66
N SER A 252 -1.35 19.19 -15.81
CA SER A 252 -0.37 20.21 -16.18
C SER A 252 1.04 19.67 -15.98
N TRP A 253 1.82 19.56 -17.09
CA TRP A 253 3.22 19.18 -17.01
C TRP A 253 4.07 20.17 -16.23
N ASP A 254 3.73 21.44 -16.30
CA ASP A 254 4.46 22.48 -15.57
C ASP A 254 4.26 22.30 -14.06
N LEU A 255 3.03 22.01 -13.62
CA LEU A 255 2.74 21.74 -12.23
C LEU A 255 3.39 20.41 -11.77
N TYR A 256 3.33 19.35 -12.60
CA TYR A 256 4.00 18.10 -12.28
C TYR A 256 5.51 18.28 -12.11
N LYS A 257 6.17 19.00 -13.02
CA LYS A 257 7.61 19.31 -12.93
C LYS A 257 7.94 20.17 -11.71
N GLN A 258 7.11 21.16 -11.40
CA GLN A 258 7.28 22.00 -10.22
C GLN A 258 7.21 21.20 -8.91
N LEU A 259 6.34 20.19 -8.86
CA LEU A 259 6.14 19.33 -7.69
C LEU A 259 6.94 18.02 -7.75
N PHE A 260 7.79 17.85 -8.78
CA PHE A 260 8.59 16.65 -8.95
C PHE A 260 9.57 16.47 -7.79
N PRO A 261 9.76 15.24 -7.24
CA PRO A 261 10.53 15.04 -6.02
C PRO A 261 11.94 15.65 -6.04
N THR A 262 12.65 15.59 -7.18
CA THR A 262 14.02 16.10 -7.27
C THR A 262 14.14 17.64 -7.24
N GLN A 263 13.02 18.37 -7.26
CA GLN A 263 13.04 19.84 -7.06
C GLN A 263 13.53 20.22 -5.66
N TYR A 264 13.40 19.32 -4.69
CA TYR A 264 13.77 19.54 -3.28
C TYR A 264 15.20 19.08 -2.95
N LEU A 265 15.98 18.57 -3.91
CA LEU A 265 17.34 18.08 -3.67
C LEU A 265 18.28 19.14 -3.07
N GLY A 266 18.07 20.40 -3.41
CA GLY A 266 18.86 21.51 -2.84
C GLY A 266 18.58 21.85 -1.38
N GLU A 267 17.50 21.30 -0.82
CA GLU A 267 17.05 21.55 0.55
C GLU A 267 17.47 20.44 1.52
N VAL A 268 18.02 19.34 1.01
CA VAL A 268 18.30 18.11 1.77
C VAL A 268 19.80 17.96 2.02
N ASP A 269 20.18 17.62 3.25
CA ASP A 269 21.50 17.04 3.51
C ASP A 269 21.51 15.58 3.00
N PRO A 270 22.25 15.27 1.93
CA PRO A 270 22.22 13.94 1.31
C PRO A 270 22.73 12.83 2.22
N SER A 271 23.51 13.15 3.25
CA SER A 271 23.99 12.16 4.23
C SER A 271 22.90 11.72 5.21
N GLN A 272 21.81 12.46 5.27
CA GLN A 272 20.73 12.28 6.24
C GLN A 272 19.52 11.52 5.69
N VAL A 273 19.51 11.19 4.40
CA VAL A 273 18.42 10.48 3.74
C VAL A 273 18.94 9.30 2.92
N SER A 274 18.13 8.29 2.77
CA SER A 274 18.46 7.11 1.95
C SER A 274 17.22 6.52 1.31
N PHE A 275 17.40 5.81 0.19
CA PHE A 275 16.31 5.21 -0.55
C PHE A 275 16.59 3.75 -0.89
N PHE A 276 15.54 2.94 -0.83
CA PHE A 276 15.42 1.69 -1.57
C PHE A 276 14.51 1.94 -2.76
N VAL A 277 14.98 1.67 -3.96
CA VAL A 277 14.20 1.83 -5.20
C VAL A 277 14.18 0.49 -5.92
N ALA A 278 13.00 0.03 -6.32
CA ALA A 278 12.85 -1.18 -7.13
C ALA A 278 11.96 -0.90 -8.34
N THR A 279 12.38 -1.39 -9.51
CA THR A 279 11.60 -1.36 -10.76
C THR A 279 11.98 -2.54 -11.65
N THR A 280 11.18 -2.76 -12.70
CA THR A 280 11.46 -3.80 -13.71
C THR A 280 11.61 -3.19 -15.11
N SER A 281 12.47 -3.78 -15.94
CA SER A 281 12.66 -3.36 -17.34
C SER A 281 11.39 -3.54 -18.19
N ASP A 282 10.45 -4.36 -17.73
CA ASP A 282 9.20 -4.68 -18.43
C ASP A 282 8.00 -3.89 -17.89
N ASP A 283 8.24 -2.83 -17.11
CA ASP A 283 7.19 -1.94 -16.62
C ASP A 283 6.58 -1.13 -17.79
N GLY A 284 5.33 -1.45 -18.12
CA GLY A 284 4.60 -0.83 -19.23
C GLY A 284 3.89 0.47 -18.84
N VAL A 285 3.97 0.90 -17.58
CA VAL A 285 3.33 2.12 -17.07
C VAL A 285 4.36 3.20 -16.77
N VAL A 286 5.45 2.83 -16.11
CA VAL A 286 6.57 3.74 -15.83
C VAL A 286 7.81 3.20 -16.52
N PRO A 287 8.26 3.84 -17.62
CA PRO A 287 9.45 3.40 -18.34
C PRO A 287 10.64 3.28 -17.39
N VAL A 288 11.34 2.14 -17.42
CA VAL A 288 12.51 1.91 -16.57
C VAL A 288 13.57 3.00 -16.73
N ALA A 289 13.68 3.59 -17.93
CA ALA A 289 14.59 4.70 -18.19
C ALA A 289 14.28 5.96 -17.36
N ASP A 290 13.00 6.21 -17.06
CA ASP A 290 12.60 7.33 -16.20
C ASP A 290 13.01 7.08 -14.74
N VAL A 291 12.88 5.83 -14.27
CA VAL A 291 13.32 5.43 -12.93
C VAL A 291 14.87 5.46 -12.86
N ASP A 292 15.55 4.94 -13.89
CA ASP A 292 17.02 5.02 -14.00
C ASP A 292 17.51 6.46 -13.88
N ALA A 293 16.90 7.40 -14.63
CA ALA A 293 17.25 8.81 -14.60
C ALA A 293 16.96 9.46 -13.23
N PHE A 294 15.85 9.10 -12.58
CA PHE A 294 15.52 9.57 -11.24
C PHE A 294 16.56 9.10 -10.21
N VAL A 295 16.91 7.81 -10.23
CA VAL A 295 17.94 7.23 -9.34
C VAL A 295 19.30 7.87 -9.57
N GLU A 296 19.67 8.17 -10.82
CA GLU A 296 20.91 8.85 -11.16
C GLU A 296 20.94 10.29 -10.56
N GLN A 297 19.83 11.03 -10.63
CA GLN A 297 19.73 12.36 -10.00
C GLN A 297 19.94 12.28 -8.48
N LEU A 298 19.34 11.32 -7.79
CA LEU A 298 19.55 11.11 -6.35
C LEU A 298 21.01 10.82 -6.02
N LYS A 299 21.64 9.89 -6.76
CA LYS A 299 23.05 9.51 -6.56
C LYS A 299 24.02 10.68 -6.87
N ASN A 300 23.75 11.45 -7.92
CA ASN A 300 24.54 12.64 -8.27
C ASN A 300 24.44 13.74 -7.21
N ALA A 301 23.32 13.79 -6.48
CA ALA A 301 23.17 14.67 -5.30
C ALA A 301 23.87 14.12 -4.04
N GLY A 302 24.51 12.94 -4.11
CA GLY A 302 25.23 12.32 -2.99
C GLY A 302 24.34 11.48 -2.06
N ILE A 303 23.09 11.23 -2.42
CA ILE A 303 22.16 10.44 -1.63
C ILE A 303 22.45 8.94 -1.82
N ASN A 304 22.43 8.19 -0.72
CA ASN A 304 22.55 6.72 -0.77
C ASN A 304 21.27 6.09 -1.33
N VAL A 305 21.41 5.30 -2.40
CA VAL A 305 20.30 4.59 -3.05
C VAL A 305 20.66 3.14 -3.29
N ASP A 306 19.95 2.24 -2.61
CA ASP A 306 19.91 0.83 -2.91
C ASP A 306 18.93 0.60 -4.07
N TYR A 307 19.45 0.33 -5.27
CA TYR A 307 18.64 0.24 -6.48
C TYR A 307 18.55 -1.19 -6.99
N GLN A 308 17.34 -1.76 -6.96
CA GLN A 308 17.01 -3.06 -7.53
C GLN A 308 16.32 -2.87 -8.88
N ARG A 309 17.06 -3.17 -9.96
CA ARG A 309 16.56 -3.13 -11.34
C ARG A 309 16.36 -4.54 -11.85
N ASP A 310 15.12 -4.97 -11.87
CA ASP A 310 14.74 -6.33 -12.25
C ASP A 310 14.38 -6.45 -13.73
N SER A 311 14.05 -7.67 -14.13
CA SER A 311 13.41 -8.02 -15.41
C SER A 311 12.27 -8.99 -15.17
N GLY A 312 11.37 -9.11 -16.14
CA GLY A 312 10.14 -9.89 -16.02
C GLY A 312 9.10 -9.19 -15.14
N ASP A 313 7.89 -9.69 -15.20
CA ASP A 313 6.71 -9.06 -14.60
C ASP A 313 6.41 -7.68 -15.27
N ASN A 314 5.53 -6.89 -14.69
CA ASN A 314 5.10 -5.59 -15.21
C ASN A 314 4.74 -4.69 -14.04
N HIS A 315 4.15 -3.53 -14.27
CA HIS A 315 3.59 -2.62 -13.26
C HIS A 315 2.37 -3.25 -12.58
N ASN A 316 2.60 -4.25 -11.74
CA ASN A 316 1.51 -5.06 -11.17
C ASN A 316 1.86 -5.66 -9.80
N TRP A 317 0.82 -6.21 -9.16
CA TRP A 317 0.90 -6.80 -7.83
C TRP A 317 1.87 -7.97 -7.76
N LYS A 318 2.07 -8.74 -8.84
CA LYS A 318 3.01 -9.87 -8.85
C LYS A 318 4.45 -9.39 -8.67
N TYR A 319 4.83 -8.30 -9.36
CA TYR A 319 6.14 -7.68 -9.20
C TYR A 319 6.32 -7.14 -7.78
N TRP A 320 5.39 -6.31 -7.33
CA TRP A 320 5.48 -5.66 -6.03
C TRP A 320 5.48 -6.65 -4.87
N SER A 321 4.68 -7.74 -4.91
CA SER A 321 4.71 -8.81 -3.90
C SER A 321 6.05 -9.53 -3.84
N ARG A 322 6.75 -9.64 -4.99
CA ARG A 322 8.07 -10.27 -5.06
C ARG A 322 9.16 -9.42 -4.42
N VAL A 323 9.09 -8.09 -4.53
CA VAL A 323 10.13 -7.19 -4.02
C VAL A 323 9.83 -6.63 -2.63
N ALA A 324 8.58 -6.67 -2.17
CA ALA A 324 8.18 -6.13 -0.87
C ALA A 324 8.94 -6.73 0.32
N PRO A 325 9.23 -8.05 0.40
CA PRO A 325 10.03 -8.61 1.50
C PRO A 325 11.41 -7.96 1.62
N THR A 326 12.10 -7.76 0.48
CA THR A 326 13.41 -7.10 0.45
C THR A 326 13.30 -5.63 0.90
N ALA A 327 12.24 -4.95 0.47
CA ALA A 327 11.99 -3.56 0.84
C ALA A 327 11.74 -3.39 2.35
N TYR A 328 10.94 -4.26 2.96
CA TYR A 328 10.70 -4.26 4.40
C TYR A 328 11.98 -4.62 5.18
N ALA A 329 12.70 -5.64 4.75
CA ALA A 329 13.98 -6.00 5.37
C ALA A 329 14.99 -4.86 5.32
N TRP A 330 15.09 -4.18 4.17
CA TRP A 330 15.95 -3.00 4.02
C TRP A 330 15.60 -1.91 5.05
N ALA A 331 14.31 -1.55 5.16
CA ALA A 331 13.89 -0.53 6.11
C ALA A 331 14.25 -0.88 7.56
N LEU A 332 14.00 -2.12 7.97
CA LEU A 332 14.31 -2.58 9.33
C LEU A 332 15.82 -2.58 9.61
N ASP A 333 16.64 -2.95 8.63
CA ASP A 333 18.11 -2.90 8.76
C ASP A 333 18.63 -1.46 8.85
N GLN A 334 18.02 -0.51 8.16
CA GLN A 334 18.36 0.90 8.27
C GLN A 334 18.07 1.48 9.67
N PHE A 335 17.09 0.97 10.39
CA PHE A 335 16.80 1.39 11.76
C PHE A 335 17.85 0.89 12.75
N LYS A 336 18.43 -0.30 12.55
CA LYS A 336 19.51 -0.84 13.39
C LYS A 336 20.83 -0.08 13.27
N SER A 337 21.20 0.29 12.04
CA SER A 337 22.49 0.92 11.77
C SER A 337 22.66 2.27 12.45
N ALA A 338 21.57 2.88 12.91
CA ALA A 338 21.55 4.14 13.61
C ALA A 338 21.93 4.01 15.11
N ASP A 339 21.77 2.85 15.73
CA ASP A 339 22.05 2.61 17.16
C ASP A 339 23.48 2.10 17.43
N SER A 340 24.26 1.79 16.39
CA SER A 340 25.59 1.17 16.49
C SER A 340 26.75 2.17 16.31
N LYS A 341 26.49 3.46 16.31
CA LYS A 341 27.48 4.55 16.28
C LYS A 341 27.30 5.46 17.46
#